data_1e679437f62402c98fba5bd58a374ff3
#
_entry.id   1e679437f62402c98fba5bd58a374ff3
#
_cell.length_a   1.000
_cell.length_b   1.000
_cell.length_c   1.000
_cell.angle_alpha   90.00
_cell.angle_beta   90.00
_cell.angle_gamma   90.00
#
_symmetry.space_group_name_H-M   'P 1'
#
loop_
_entity.id
_entity.type
_entity.pdbx_description
1 polymer ?
#
loop_
_entity_poly.entity_id
_entity_poly.type
_entity_poly.pdbx_seq_one_letter_code
_entity_poly.pdbx_strand_id
1 'polypeptide(L)' 'MRADRVEVSWDNDKKKWLVRIIVGEEVIRRSCDAPRDADEQKIRSAAQKTLADEGYEAAQNITVKR' A
#
# COMPACT_ATOMS: atom_id res chain seq x y z
N MET A 1 -8.75 7.58 -11.19
CA MET A 1 -7.37 8.06 -11.11
C MET A 1 -6.43 6.89 -10.92
N ARG A 2 -5.25 6.96 -11.50
CA ARG A 2 -4.34 5.83 -11.51
C ARG A 2 -3.01 6.20 -10.86
N ALA A 3 -2.53 5.40 -9.92
CA ALA A 3 -1.24 5.61 -9.31
C ALA A 3 -0.12 5.12 -10.25
N ASP A 4 1.01 5.81 -10.22
CA ASP A 4 2.17 5.39 -11.02
C ASP A 4 2.77 4.12 -10.45
N ARG A 5 2.86 4.04 -9.14
CA ARG A 5 3.26 2.81 -8.46
C ARG A 5 2.84 2.87 -6.99
N VAL A 6 2.84 1.72 -6.36
CA VAL A 6 2.48 1.59 -4.95
C VAL A 6 3.56 0.79 -4.25
N GLU A 7 4.03 1.31 -3.13
CA GLU A 7 4.99 0.60 -2.30
C GLU A 7 4.38 0.34 -0.93
N VAL A 8 4.55 -0.88 -0.44
CA VAL A 8 4.05 -1.26 0.88
C VAL A 8 5.24 -1.72 1.70
N SER A 9 5.37 -1.15 2.90
CA SER A 9 6.46 -1.52 3.79
C SER A 9 5.94 -1.59 5.22
N TRP A 10 6.65 -2.36 6.05
CA TRP A 10 6.30 -2.47 7.45
C TRP A 10 6.81 -1.26 8.22
N ASP A 11 5.92 -0.63 8.97
CA ASP A 11 6.27 0.49 9.84
C ASP A 11 6.38 -0.03 11.27
N ASN A 12 7.60 -0.19 11.72
CA ASN A 12 7.88 -0.77 13.03
C ASN A 12 7.47 0.16 14.18
N ASP A 13 7.46 1.47 13.95
CA ASP A 13 7.07 2.43 14.97
C ASP A 13 5.57 2.36 15.26
N LYS A 14 4.77 2.23 14.22
CA LYS A 14 3.32 2.17 14.35
C LYS A 14 2.80 0.75 14.38
N LYS A 15 3.65 -0.23 14.05
CA LYS A 15 3.29 -1.65 13.96
C LYS A 15 2.15 -1.87 12.99
N LYS A 16 2.24 -1.21 11.86
CA LYS A 16 1.27 -1.31 10.78
C LYS A 16 1.99 -1.29 9.45
N TRP A 17 1.30 -1.70 8.40
CA TRP A 17 1.83 -1.60 7.05
C TRP A 17 1.59 -0.21 6.51
N LEU A 18 2.62 0.38 5.95
CA LEU A 18 2.54 1.69 5.33
C LEU A 18 2.41 1.52 3.82
N VAL A 19 1.35 2.08 3.27
CA VAL A 19 1.09 2.07 1.84
C VAL A 19 1.46 3.44 1.28
N ARG A 20 2.43 3.47 0.38
CA ARG A 20 2.82 4.68 -0.32
C ARG A 20 2.26 4.64 -1.73
N ILE A 21 1.42 5.59 -2.04
CA ILE A 21 0.82 5.70 -3.36
C ILE A 21 1.54 6.84 -4.07
N ILE A 22 2.25 6.52 -5.14
CA ILE A 22 3.07 7.49 -5.85
C ILE A 22 2.33 7.91 -7.11
N VAL A 23 2.03 9.19 -7.20
CA VAL A 23 1.32 9.77 -8.33
C VAL A 23 2.13 10.98 -8.81
N GLY A 24 2.86 10.81 -9.91
CA GLY A 24 3.72 11.86 -10.39
C GLY A 24 4.78 12.21 -9.37
N GLU A 25 4.77 13.45 -8.90
CA GLU A 25 5.71 13.93 -7.90
C GLU A 25 5.15 13.85 -6.48
N GLU A 26 3.91 13.41 -6.34
CA GLU A 26 3.26 13.33 -5.05
C GLU A 26 3.32 11.93 -4.48
N VAL A 27 3.49 11.84 -3.17
CA VAL A 27 3.47 10.58 -2.45
C VAL A 27 2.40 10.67 -1.38
N ILE A 28 1.41 9.81 -1.47
CA ILE A 28 0.32 9.72 -0.50
C ILE A 28 0.62 8.55 0.41
N ARG A 29 0.63 8.79 1.72
CA ARG A 29 0.93 7.75 2.70
C ARG A 29 -0.33 7.38 3.46
N ARG A 30 -0.60 6.09 3.52
CA ARG A 30 -1.74 5.55 4.27
C ARG A 30 -1.29 4.31 5.02
N SER A 31 -1.95 4.05 6.13
CA SER A 31 -1.67 2.84 6.90
C SER A 31 -2.75 1.81 6.63
N CYS A 32 -2.37 0.54 6.62
CA CYS A 32 -3.35 -0.53 6.56
C CYS A 32 -3.09 -1.53 7.67
N ASP A 33 -4.18 -2.13 8.18
CA ASP A 33 -4.10 -3.10 9.25
C ASP A 33 -3.92 -4.50 8.65
N ALA A 34 -2.73 -5.03 8.84
CA ALA A 34 -2.44 -6.41 8.48
C ALA A 34 -1.35 -6.92 9.42
N PRO A 35 -1.36 -8.23 9.77
CA PRO A 35 -0.30 -8.77 10.60
C PRO A 35 1.06 -8.65 9.90
N ARG A 36 2.10 -8.52 10.69
CA ARG A 36 3.45 -8.43 10.13
C ARG A 36 3.81 -9.67 9.33
N ASP A 37 3.32 -10.82 9.77
CA ASP A 37 3.60 -12.10 9.13
C ASP A 37 2.59 -12.48 8.06
N ALA A 38 1.72 -11.55 7.66
CA ALA A 38 0.79 -11.78 6.57
C ALA A 38 1.56 -12.09 5.29
N ASP A 39 1.00 -12.97 4.47
CA ASP A 39 1.65 -13.28 3.21
C ASP A 39 1.52 -12.10 2.23
N GLU A 40 2.32 -12.15 1.19
CA GLU A 40 2.39 -11.06 0.23
C GLU A 40 1.04 -10.80 -0.44
N GLN A 41 0.29 -11.85 -0.69
CA GLN A 41 -1.01 -11.72 -1.33
C GLN A 41 -1.99 -10.95 -0.45
N LYS A 42 -2.01 -11.23 0.84
CA LYS A 42 -2.87 -10.50 1.77
C LYS A 42 -2.49 -9.04 1.87
N ILE A 43 -1.19 -8.77 1.89
CA ILE A 43 -0.68 -7.41 1.96
C ILE A 43 -1.07 -6.63 0.70
N ARG A 44 -0.94 -7.27 -0.46
CA ARG A 44 -1.34 -6.65 -1.73
C ARG A 44 -2.83 -6.39 -1.76
N SER A 45 -3.64 -7.31 -1.26
CA SER A 45 -5.09 -7.11 -1.20
C SER A 45 -5.44 -5.93 -0.30
N ALA A 46 -4.78 -5.80 0.84
CA ALA A 46 -4.99 -4.67 1.73
C ALA A 46 -4.61 -3.35 1.06
N ALA A 47 -3.51 -3.35 0.31
CA ALA A 47 -3.08 -2.17 -0.43
C ALA A 47 -4.08 -1.79 -1.52
N GLN A 48 -4.61 -2.78 -2.23
CA GLN A 48 -5.62 -2.53 -3.25
C GLN A 48 -6.87 -1.91 -2.64
N LYS A 49 -7.28 -2.40 -1.48
CA LYS A 49 -8.43 -1.84 -0.77
C LYS A 49 -8.16 -0.40 -0.38
N THR A 50 -6.96 -0.11 0.09
CA THR A 50 -6.57 1.25 0.44
C THR A 50 -6.63 2.17 -0.78
N LEU A 51 -6.15 1.69 -1.93
CA LEU A 51 -6.23 2.44 -3.18
C LEU A 51 -7.67 2.75 -3.56
N ALA A 52 -8.54 1.74 -3.47
CA ALA A 52 -9.96 1.93 -3.79
C ALA A 52 -10.62 2.94 -2.86
N ASP A 53 -10.30 2.89 -1.57
CA ASP A 53 -10.84 3.83 -0.59
C ASP A 53 -10.40 5.27 -0.89
N GLU A 54 -9.22 5.43 -1.47
CA GLU A 54 -8.70 6.76 -1.83
C GLU A 54 -9.12 7.19 -3.24
N GLY A 55 -9.90 6.39 -3.93
CA GLY A 55 -10.41 6.73 -5.25
C GLY A 55 -9.48 6.38 -6.40
N TYR A 56 -8.48 5.55 -6.19
CA TYR A 56 -7.57 5.12 -7.24
C TYR A 56 -8.02 3.80 -7.83
N GLU A 57 -7.63 3.56 -9.07
CA GLU A 57 -7.85 2.27 -9.69
C GLU A 57 -6.88 1.24 -9.14
N ALA A 58 -7.22 -0.04 -9.29
CA ALA A 58 -6.35 -1.11 -8.86
C ALA A 58 -4.98 -1.01 -9.53
N ALA A 59 -3.93 -1.10 -8.74
CA ALA A 59 -2.57 -1.02 -9.24
C ALA A 59 -2.03 -2.40 -9.56
N GLN A 60 -1.29 -2.51 -10.66
CA GLN A 60 -0.62 -3.75 -11.03
C GLN A 60 0.80 -3.81 -10.51
N ASN A 61 1.38 -2.67 -10.17
CA ASN A 61 2.76 -2.56 -9.72
C ASN A 61 2.82 -2.24 -8.23
N ILE A 62 2.49 -3.24 -7.42
CA ILE A 62 2.59 -3.09 -5.97
C ILE A 62 3.86 -3.81 -5.51
N THR A 63 4.75 -3.07 -4.88
CA THR A 63 5.99 -3.62 -4.33
C THR A 63 5.82 -3.76 -2.82
N VAL A 64 6.04 -4.96 -2.31
CA VAL A 64 5.96 -5.23 -0.87
C VAL A 64 7.37 -5.42 -0.34
N LYS A 65 7.72 -4.61 0.65
CA LYS A 65 9.02 -4.70 1.32
C LYS A 65 8.80 -5.09 2.77
N ARG A 66 9.52 -6.09 3.20
CA ARG A 66 9.45 -6.56 4.59
C ARG A 66 10.71 -6.21 5.34
#